data_253db20fc90b3b8a265a55214eceb0aa
#
_entry.id   253db20fc90b3b8a265a55214eceb0aa
#
_cell.length_a   1.000
_cell.length_b   1.000
_cell.length_c   1.000
_cell.angle_alpha   90.00
_cell.angle_beta   90.00
_cell.angle_gamma   90.00
#
_symmetry.space_group_name_H-M   'P 1'
#
loop_
_entity.id
_entity.type
_entity.pdbx_description
1 polymer ?
#
loop_
_entity_poly.entity_id
_entity_poly.type
_entity_poly.pdbx_seq_one_letter_code
_entity_poly.pdbx_strand_id
1 'polypeptide(L)'
;MTEIEHAVIERDVMEYDVVTVGAGPAGLAFAIRLKQLNPDLSVCVIEKGATVGAHILSGAVIEPGPLDALLPDWRDNPPPVCVPAGEDEFWLLSKTGGRKLPVPPGMKNHGNFIVSLGAMCAWLAPQAEALGVEIYPGFAAAETLH
;
A
#
# COMPACT_ATOMS: atom_id res chain seq x y z
N MET A 1 -33.92 8.32 38.82
CA MET A 1 -32.78 8.65 37.97
C MET A 1 -31.76 7.57 38.26
N THR A 2 -31.65 6.60 37.33
CA THR A 2 -30.72 5.47 37.47
C THR A 2 -29.35 5.96 36.94
N GLU A 3 -28.37 6.04 37.84
CA GLU A 3 -26.96 6.26 37.44
C GLU A 3 -26.54 5.10 36.55
N ILE A 4 -26.21 5.40 35.32
CA ILE A 4 -25.55 4.45 34.42
C ILE A 4 -24.10 4.39 34.90
N GLU A 5 -23.74 3.37 35.67
CA GLU A 5 -22.34 3.03 35.93
C GLU A 5 -21.66 2.80 34.56
N HIS A 6 -20.83 3.75 34.16
CA HIS A 6 -19.90 3.51 33.06
C HIS A 6 -18.89 2.45 33.50
N ALA A 7 -19.13 1.23 33.07
CA ALA A 7 -18.13 0.18 33.24
C ALA A 7 -16.83 0.67 32.58
N VAL A 8 -15.77 0.78 33.35
CA VAL A 8 -14.43 1.07 32.83
C VAL A 8 -14.05 -0.13 32.00
N ILE A 9 -14.05 0.02 30.67
CA ILE A 9 -13.57 -1.01 29.77
C ILE A 9 -12.05 -1.02 29.93
N GLU A 10 -11.52 -2.06 30.55
CA GLU A 10 -10.09 -2.31 30.60
C GLU A 10 -9.60 -2.57 29.17
N ARG A 11 -8.67 -1.77 28.69
CA ARG A 11 -8.11 -1.86 27.33
C ARG A 11 -6.74 -2.51 27.41
N ASP A 12 -6.52 -3.49 26.55
CA ASP A 12 -5.17 -4.04 26.37
C ASP A 12 -4.26 -2.98 25.77
N VAL A 13 -3.06 -2.87 26.32
CA VAL A 13 -2.03 -1.92 25.86
C VAL A 13 -0.90 -2.73 25.23
N MET A 14 -0.57 -2.37 23.99
CA MET A 14 0.58 -2.90 23.28
C MET A 14 1.53 -1.76 22.95
N GLU A 15 2.80 -1.94 23.27
CA GLU A 15 3.82 -0.90 23.08
C GLU A 15 4.69 -1.22 21.86
N TYR A 16 4.89 -0.23 21.00
CA TYR A 16 5.75 -0.28 19.82
C TYR A 16 6.59 0.98 19.71
N ASP A 17 7.80 0.86 19.19
CA ASP A 17 8.64 2.03 18.88
C ASP A 17 8.00 2.86 17.76
N VAL A 18 7.35 2.19 16.79
CA VAL A 18 6.70 2.86 15.65
C VAL A 18 5.36 2.21 15.32
N VAL A 19 4.33 3.05 15.26
CA VAL A 19 3.00 2.67 14.79
C VAL A 19 2.71 3.36 13.46
N THR A 20 2.49 2.59 12.40
CA THR A 20 2.09 3.10 11.08
C THR A 20 0.59 2.94 10.90
N VAL A 21 -0.09 4.00 10.51
CA VAL A 21 -1.53 3.99 10.26
C VAL A 21 -1.82 3.83 8.77
N GLY A 22 -2.39 2.68 8.42
CA GLY A 22 -2.76 2.30 7.06
C GLY A 22 -1.73 1.40 6.36
N ALA A 23 -2.18 0.20 5.96
CA ALA A 23 -1.41 -0.77 5.18
C ALA A 23 -1.54 -0.53 3.66
N GLY A 24 -1.54 0.74 3.24
CA GLY A 24 -1.41 1.13 1.84
C GLY A 24 0.05 1.05 1.35
N PRO A 25 0.30 1.37 0.07
CA PRO A 25 1.65 1.30 -0.50
C PRO A 25 2.68 2.10 0.29
N ALA A 26 2.32 3.30 0.75
CA ALA A 26 3.21 4.17 1.51
C ALA A 26 3.53 3.60 2.90
N GLY A 27 2.51 3.15 3.64
CA GLY A 27 2.70 2.59 4.99
C GLY A 27 3.52 1.31 4.97
N LEU A 28 3.23 0.40 4.04
CA LEU A 28 3.99 -0.84 3.90
C LEU A 28 5.42 -0.59 3.44
N ALA A 29 5.63 0.29 2.43
CA ALA A 29 6.97 0.64 1.98
C ALA A 29 7.80 1.31 3.09
N PHE A 30 7.16 2.18 3.89
CA PHE A 30 7.80 2.81 5.05
C PHE A 30 8.21 1.76 6.09
N ALA A 31 7.30 0.87 6.48
CA ALA A 31 7.56 -0.17 7.48
C ALA A 31 8.68 -1.13 7.02
N ILE A 32 8.65 -1.59 5.76
CA ILE A 32 9.69 -2.42 5.16
C ILE A 32 11.04 -1.68 5.23
N ARG A 33 11.08 -0.41 4.73
CA ARG A 33 12.33 0.34 4.69
C ARG A 33 12.88 0.63 6.08
N LEU A 34 12.02 0.93 7.04
CA LEU A 34 12.40 1.17 8.42
C LEU A 34 13.08 -0.06 9.03
N LYS A 35 12.48 -1.24 8.87
CA LYS A 35 13.05 -2.51 9.37
C LYS A 35 14.34 -2.91 8.65
N GLN A 36 14.48 -2.59 7.34
CA GLN A 36 15.75 -2.78 6.63
C GLN A 36 16.88 -1.89 7.20
N LEU A 37 16.56 -0.68 7.65
CA LEU A 37 17.53 0.27 8.19
C LEU A 37 17.83 0.01 9.68
N ASN A 38 16.84 -0.41 10.44
CA ASN A 38 16.97 -0.72 11.86
C ASN A 38 16.09 -1.94 12.23
N PRO A 39 16.65 -3.16 12.18
CA PRO A 39 15.93 -4.39 12.49
C PRO A 39 15.42 -4.49 13.94
N ASP A 40 16.05 -3.78 14.87
CA ASP A 40 15.76 -3.88 16.30
C ASP A 40 14.47 -3.16 16.71
N LEU A 41 13.99 -2.22 15.90
CA LEU A 41 12.75 -1.50 16.19
C LEU A 41 11.53 -2.44 16.18
N SER A 42 10.67 -2.30 17.18
CA SER A 42 9.33 -2.86 17.17
C SER A 42 8.42 -1.98 16.32
N VAL A 43 7.89 -2.55 15.24
CA VAL A 43 7.08 -1.80 14.25
C VAL A 43 5.76 -2.50 14.04
N CYS A 44 4.65 -1.78 14.17
CA CYS A 44 3.35 -2.28 13.77
C CYS A 44 2.68 -1.39 12.72
N VAL A 45 1.81 -2.01 11.95
CA VAL A 45 0.94 -1.35 10.97
C VAL A 45 -0.49 -1.66 11.32
N ILE A 46 -1.30 -0.65 11.62
CA ILE A 46 -2.74 -0.83 11.83
C ILE A 46 -3.50 -0.46 10.57
N GLU A 47 -4.44 -1.32 10.17
CA GLU A 47 -5.25 -1.15 8.95
C GLU A 47 -6.73 -1.31 9.28
N LYS A 48 -7.55 -0.32 8.89
CA LYS A 48 -9.00 -0.35 9.14
C LYS A 48 -9.76 -1.38 8.32
N GLY A 49 -9.24 -1.75 7.16
CA GLY A 49 -9.81 -2.78 6.30
C GLY A 49 -9.67 -4.16 6.93
N ALA A 50 -10.63 -5.04 6.68
CA ALA A 50 -10.61 -6.42 7.19
C ALA A 50 -9.39 -7.22 6.69
N THR A 51 -8.82 -6.83 5.55
CA THR A 51 -7.57 -7.35 4.99
C THR A 51 -6.79 -6.24 4.32
N VAL A 52 -5.47 -6.40 4.23
CA VAL A 52 -4.62 -5.44 3.51
C VAL A 52 -5.05 -5.34 2.05
N GLY A 53 -5.21 -4.12 1.56
CA GLY A 53 -5.61 -3.84 0.18
C GLY A 53 -7.13 -3.86 -0.08
N ALA A 54 -7.97 -4.28 0.87
CA ALA A 54 -9.42 -4.45 0.69
C ALA A 54 -10.16 -3.16 0.26
N HIS A 55 -9.68 -1.99 0.67
CA HIS A 55 -10.29 -0.71 0.36
C HIS A 55 -9.73 -0.03 -0.90
N ILE A 56 -8.79 -0.67 -1.58
CA ILE A 56 -8.17 -0.13 -2.80
C ILE A 56 -8.93 -0.66 -4.01
N LEU A 57 -9.67 0.22 -4.68
CA LEU A 57 -10.60 -0.14 -5.76
C LEU A 57 -10.00 -0.07 -7.16
N SER A 58 -8.87 0.60 -7.34
CA SER A 58 -8.30 0.84 -8.67
C SER A 58 -6.93 0.17 -8.86
N GLY A 59 -6.61 -0.09 -10.13
CA GLY A 59 -5.25 -0.34 -10.55
C GLY A 59 -4.42 0.95 -10.60
N ALA A 60 -3.14 0.77 -10.80
CA ALA A 60 -2.20 1.87 -10.99
C ALA A 60 -1.17 1.50 -12.05
N VAL A 61 -0.55 2.54 -12.62
CA VAL A 61 0.72 2.39 -13.33
C VAL A 61 1.82 2.80 -12.35
N ILE A 62 2.76 1.92 -12.13
CA ILE A 62 3.89 2.17 -11.23
C ILE A 62 5.20 2.29 -12.00
N GLU A 63 6.05 3.19 -11.54
CA GLU A 63 7.45 3.24 -11.95
C GLU A 63 8.23 2.18 -11.15
N PRO A 64 9.04 1.33 -11.79
CA PRO A 64 9.73 0.23 -11.10
C PRO A 64 10.86 0.70 -10.16
N GLY A 65 11.47 1.84 -10.42
CA GLY A 65 12.65 2.32 -9.69
C GLY A 65 12.51 2.32 -8.16
N PRO A 66 11.43 2.90 -7.58
CA PRO A 66 11.22 2.84 -6.14
C PRO A 66 11.07 1.41 -5.59
N LEU A 67 10.42 0.52 -6.35
CA LEU A 67 10.27 -0.87 -5.95
C LEU A 67 11.58 -1.64 -6.08
N ASP A 68 12.40 -1.36 -7.10
CA ASP A 68 13.76 -1.90 -7.26
C ASP A 68 14.66 -1.52 -6.09
N ALA A 69 14.51 -0.29 -5.58
CA ALA A 69 15.28 0.18 -4.43
C ALA A 69 14.80 -0.42 -3.10
N LEU A 70 13.51 -0.74 -2.98
CA LEU A 70 12.93 -1.29 -1.76
C LEU A 70 13.13 -2.82 -1.67
N LEU A 71 12.85 -3.52 -2.74
CA LEU A 71 12.88 -4.99 -2.86
C LEU A 71 13.58 -5.37 -4.18
N PRO A 72 14.93 -5.43 -4.23
CA PRO A 72 15.68 -5.63 -5.48
C PRO A 72 15.25 -6.86 -6.28
N ASP A 73 14.87 -7.92 -5.60
CA ASP A 73 14.53 -9.23 -6.19
C ASP A 73 13.02 -9.38 -6.49
N TRP A 74 12.23 -8.28 -6.43
CA TRP A 74 10.78 -8.36 -6.60
C TRP A 74 10.34 -8.98 -7.94
N ARG A 75 11.17 -8.90 -8.98
CA ARG A 75 10.86 -9.47 -10.30
C ARG A 75 10.89 -10.99 -10.34
N ASP A 76 11.58 -11.63 -9.40
CA ASP A 76 11.63 -13.10 -9.29
C ASP A 76 10.31 -13.65 -8.72
N ASN A 77 9.62 -12.84 -7.94
CA ASN A 77 8.30 -13.15 -7.40
C ASN A 77 7.42 -11.86 -7.43
N PRO A 78 6.96 -11.46 -8.61
CA PRO A 78 6.24 -10.18 -8.77
C PRO A 78 4.86 -10.19 -8.10
N PRO A 79 4.32 -8.99 -7.79
CA PRO A 79 2.94 -8.88 -7.31
C PRO A 79 1.97 -9.52 -8.30
N PRO A 80 0.87 -10.11 -7.81
CA PRO A 80 -0.21 -10.56 -8.69
C PRO A 80 -0.73 -9.42 -9.57
N VAL A 81 -1.06 -9.72 -10.84
CA VAL A 81 -1.50 -8.70 -11.79
C VAL A 81 -0.46 -7.57 -11.92
N CYS A 82 0.74 -7.91 -12.36
CA CYS A 82 1.82 -6.98 -12.67
C CYS A 82 2.24 -7.18 -14.13
N VAL A 83 1.84 -6.27 -15.00
CA VAL A 83 2.03 -6.39 -16.44
C VAL A 83 2.84 -5.19 -16.95
N PRO A 84 3.90 -5.37 -17.76
CA PRO A 84 4.60 -4.25 -18.37
C PRO A 84 3.63 -3.36 -19.17
N ALA A 85 3.73 -2.06 -18.98
CA ALA A 85 2.98 -1.11 -19.80
C ALA A 85 3.50 -1.16 -21.24
N GLY A 86 2.57 -1.30 -22.19
CA GLY A 86 2.87 -1.31 -23.60
C GLY A 86 3.04 0.10 -24.18
N GLU A 87 2.64 0.25 -25.44
CA GLU A 87 2.63 1.56 -26.10
C GLU A 87 1.44 2.38 -25.62
N ASP A 88 1.69 3.66 -25.35
CA ASP A 88 0.62 4.61 -25.02
C ASP A 88 0.06 5.21 -26.30
N GLU A 89 -1.25 5.37 -26.33
CA GLU A 89 -1.96 6.05 -27.42
C GLU A 89 -2.84 7.16 -26.86
N PHE A 90 -2.78 8.33 -27.47
CA PHE A 90 -3.60 9.46 -27.12
C PHE A 90 -4.58 9.79 -28.25
N TRP A 91 -5.87 9.68 -27.98
CA TRP A 91 -6.92 9.85 -28.96
C TRP A 91 -7.89 10.96 -28.58
N LEU A 92 -8.15 11.86 -29.54
CA LEU A 92 -9.28 12.78 -29.45
C LEU A 92 -10.49 12.11 -30.08
N LEU A 93 -11.50 11.83 -29.25
CA LEU A 93 -12.73 11.16 -29.68
C LEU A 93 -13.83 12.17 -30.00
N SER A 94 -14.64 11.88 -31.02
CA SER A 94 -15.86 12.58 -31.39
C SER A 94 -17.03 11.61 -31.48
N LYS A 95 -18.25 12.11 -31.72
CA LYS A 95 -19.44 11.25 -31.88
C LYS A 95 -19.36 10.29 -33.07
N THR A 96 -18.54 10.63 -34.06
CA THR A 96 -18.49 9.91 -35.37
C THR A 96 -17.15 9.31 -35.70
N GLY A 97 -16.13 9.51 -34.83
CA GLY A 97 -14.78 8.98 -35.04
C GLY A 97 -13.75 9.48 -34.03
N GLY A 98 -12.49 9.15 -34.25
CA GLY A 98 -11.39 9.58 -33.44
C GLY A 98 -10.16 9.99 -34.26
N ARG A 99 -9.32 10.83 -33.68
CA ARG A 99 -8.04 11.24 -34.24
C ARG A 99 -6.92 10.96 -33.23
N LYS A 100 -5.91 10.20 -33.64
CA LYS A 100 -4.70 9.96 -32.85
C LYS A 100 -3.85 11.23 -32.79
N LEU A 101 -3.44 11.60 -31.62
CA LEU A 101 -2.57 12.75 -31.34
C LEU A 101 -1.25 12.26 -30.75
N PRO A 102 -0.18 13.08 -30.79
CA PRO A 102 1.06 12.75 -30.09
C PRO A 102 0.81 12.56 -28.59
N VAL A 103 1.40 11.52 -28.03
CA VAL A 103 1.33 11.26 -26.56
C VAL A 103 2.16 12.32 -25.85
N PRO A 104 1.57 13.09 -24.90
CA PRO A 104 2.33 14.07 -24.12
C PRO A 104 3.44 13.37 -23.32
N PRO A 105 4.61 14.01 -23.11
CA PRO A 105 5.74 13.39 -22.41
C PRO A 105 5.40 12.82 -21.02
N GLY A 106 4.57 13.53 -20.25
CA GLY A 106 4.12 13.10 -18.91
C GLY A 106 3.07 11.98 -18.90
N MET A 107 2.63 11.49 -20.07
CA MET A 107 1.68 10.39 -20.21
C MET A 107 2.33 9.13 -20.79
N LYS A 108 3.65 9.13 -20.95
CA LYS A 108 4.40 7.97 -21.45
C LYS A 108 4.69 7.01 -20.33
N ASN A 109 4.24 5.76 -20.49
CA ASN A 109 4.39 4.71 -19.48
C ASN A 109 5.34 3.59 -19.90
N HIS A 110 6.06 3.76 -20.99
CA HIS A 110 7.04 2.76 -21.45
C HIS A 110 8.08 2.48 -20.34
N GLY A 111 8.23 1.21 -19.97
CA GLY A 111 9.11 0.77 -18.86
C GLY A 111 8.43 0.73 -17.49
N ASN A 112 7.20 1.22 -17.38
CA ASN A 112 6.37 1.12 -16.18
C ASN A 112 5.58 -0.19 -16.16
N PHE A 113 4.87 -0.45 -15.05
CA PHE A 113 4.04 -1.64 -14.88
C PHE A 113 2.61 -1.26 -14.49
N ILE A 114 1.65 -1.92 -15.11
CA ILE A 114 0.24 -1.85 -14.74
C ILE A 114 0.02 -2.89 -13.65
N VAL A 115 -0.50 -2.48 -12.50
CA VAL A 115 -0.70 -3.34 -11.34
C VAL A 115 -2.13 -3.20 -10.79
N SER A 116 -2.62 -4.26 -10.14
CA SER A 116 -3.69 -4.12 -9.16
C SER A 116 -3.08 -3.59 -7.86
N LEU A 117 -3.39 -2.36 -7.49
CA LEU A 117 -2.77 -1.73 -6.32
C LEU A 117 -3.17 -2.43 -5.02
N GLY A 118 -4.43 -2.92 -4.91
CA GLY A 118 -4.86 -3.72 -3.76
C GLY A 118 -4.10 -5.04 -3.66
N ALA A 119 -3.93 -5.77 -4.78
CA ALA A 119 -3.15 -7.00 -4.82
C ALA A 119 -1.66 -6.76 -4.54
N MET A 120 -1.11 -5.63 -4.98
CA MET A 120 0.25 -5.22 -4.66
C MET A 120 0.43 -4.97 -3.16
N CYS A 121 -0.52 -4.30 -2.49
CA CYS A 121 -0.46 -4.12 -1.04
C CYS A 121 -0.55 -5.46 -0.29
N ALA A 122 -1.45 -6.34 -0.71
CA ALA A 122 -1.56 -7.68 -0.15
C ALA A 122 -0.29 -8.52 -0.35
N TRP A 123 0.43 -8.29 -1.45
CA TRP A 123 1.73 -8.91 -1.73
C TRP A 123 2.88 -8.28 -0.92
N LEU A 124 2.83 -6.96 -0.65
CA LEU A 124 3.83 -6.27 0.19
C LEU A 124 3.73 -6.67 1.67
N ALA A 125 2.53 -6.99 2.17
CA ALA A 125 2.32 -7.29 3.58
C ALA A 125 3.20 -8.45 4.09
N PRO A 126 3.23 -9.65 3.47
CA PRO A 126 4.13 -10.71 3.91
C PRO A 126 5.62 -10.37 3.79
N GLN A 127 6.00 -9.44 2.90
CA GLN A 127 7.39 -8.95 2.83
C GLN A 127 7.73 -8.11 4.08
N ALA A 128 6.79 -7.31 4.57
CA ALA A 128 6.95 -6.56 5.81
C ALA A 128 6.97 -7.50 7.03
N GLU A 129 6.07 -8.47 7.09
CA GLU A 129 6.00 -9.47 8.16
C GLU A 129 7.28 -10.31 8.24
N ALA A 130 7.88 -10.68 7.10
CA ALA A 130 9.14 -11.39 7.05
C ALA A 130 10.33 -10.60 7.66
N LEU A 131 10.23 -9.27 7.73
CA LEU A 131 11.17 -8.39 8.42
C LEU A 131 10.82 -8.15 9.90
N GLY A 132 9.75 -8.75 10.41
CA GLY A 132 9.29 -8.60 11.78
C GLY A 132 8.41 -7.36 12.00
N VAL A 133 7.69 -6.90 10.96
CA VAL A 133 6.60 -5.93 11.13
C VAL A 133 5.34 -6.70 11.53
N GLU A 134 4.64 -6.21 12.54
CA GLU A 134 3.33 -6.74 12.91
C GLU A 134 2.22 -5.97 12.20
N ILE A 135 1.33 -6.68 11.50
CA ILE A 135 0.24 -6.04 10.75
C ILE A 135 -1.10 -6.45 11.38
N TYR A 136 -1.91 -5.45 11.73
CA TYR A 136 -3.22 -5.63 12.37
C TYR A 136 -4.35 -5.13 11.46
N PRO A 137 -4.92 -6.00 10.59
CA PRO A 137 -6.11 -5.69 9.82
C PRO A 137 -7.35 -5.64 10.73
N GLY A 138 -8.32 -4.81 10.39
CA GLY A 138 -9.54 -4.59 11.17
C GLY A 138 -9.38 -3.59 12.31
N PHE A 139 -8.20 -2.98 12.48
CA PHE A 139 -7.93 -1.99 13.51
C PHE A 139 -7.89 -0.58 12.93
N ALA A 140 -8.89 0.22 13.26
CA ALA A 140 -8.95 1.63 12.87
C ALA A 140 -8.29 2.51 13.94
N ALA A 141 -7.40 3.41 13.52
CA ALA A 141 -6.92 4.47 14.42
C ALA A 141 -8.07 5.41 14.77
N ALA A 142 -8.32 5.61 16.06
CA ALA A 142 -9.37 6.51 16.56
C ALA A 142 -8.79 7.85 17.00
N GLU A 143 -7.71 7.83 17.78
CA GLU A 143 -7.10 9.03 18.37
C GLU A 143 -5.61 8.79 18.68
N THR A 144 -4.86 9.85 18.82
CA THR A 144 -3.50 9.82 19.37
C THR A 144 -3.56 10.05 20.87
N LEU A 145 -2.83 9.24 21.63
CA LEU A 145 -2.65 9.45 23.06
C LEU A 145 -1.47 10.41 23.28
N HIS A 146 -1.59 11.37 24.22
CA HIS A 146 -0.59 12.37 24.54
C HIS A 146 -0.18 12.25 26.00
#